data_ea2aa96b934cd2c4c300a700278323cc
#
_entry.id   ea2aa96b934cd2c4c300a700278323cc
#
_cell.length_a   1.000
_cell.length_b   1.000
_cell.length_c   1.000
_cell.angle_alpha   90.00
_cell.angle_beta   90.00
_cell.angle_gamma   90.00
#
_symmetry.space_group_name_H-M   'P 1'
#
loop_
_entity.id
_entity.type
_entity.pdbx_description
1 polymer ?
#
loop_
_entity_poly.entity_id
_entity_poly.type
_entity_poly.pdbx_seq_one_letter_code
_entity_poly.pdbx_strand_id
1 'polypeptide(L)'
;LHLLLMSNTDTIHVSTAYPLLTHLPLLLLLIIVFKRSFLKSLLGVTTAYLCCQICNWLSIIPEMYSCDDWVVNLTYILGIIITYLIVRRFAASALSEVFNKADAELIPFCIMPFFYYIFDYATTVYTKLLYAGNHLVVEFVPFLMCICYLIFCVIYCRQYERQQQIATQNYFMQLKQAQYA
;
A
#
# COMPACT_ATOMS: atom_id res chain seq x y z
N LEU A 1 -17.38 10.64 -0.89
CA LEU A 1 -18.00 9.97 -2.04
C LEU A 1 -18.56 8.59 -1.64
N HIS A 2 -17.80 7.80 -0.88
CA HIS A 2 -18.24 6.48 -0.39
C HIS A 2 -19.52 6.55 0.45
N LEU A 3 -19.61 7.49 1.39
CA LEU A 3 -20.80 7.73 2.23
C LEU A 3 -22.02 8.19 1.44
N LEU A 4 -21.84 8.92 0.34
CA LEU A 4 -22.93 9.39 -0.51
C LEU A 4 -23.49 8.31 -1.45
N LEU A 5 -22.64 7.35 -1.85
CA LEU A 5 -23.04 6.23 -2.72
C LEU A 5 -23.76 5.12 -1.93
N MET A 6 -23.50 4.98 -0.62
CA MET A 6 -24.15 3.97 0.22
C MET A 6 -25.59 4.25 0.58
N SER A 7 -26.11 5.46 0.33
CA SER A 7 -27.45 5.83 0.80
C SER A 7 -28.64 5.35 -0.06
N ASN A 8 -28.41 4.78 -1.25
CA ASN A 8 -29.54 4.51 -2.17
C ASN A 8 -29.42 3.35 -3.16
N THR A 9 -28.42 2.47 -3.06
CA THR A 9 -28.30 1.31 -3.97
C THR A 9 -27.79 0.09 -3.20
N ASP A 10 -28.24 -1.10 -3.62
CA ASP A 10 -27.79 -2.37 -3.05
C ASP A 10 -26.29 -2.38 -2.83
N THR A 11 -25.88 -2.47 -1.58
CA THR A 11 -24.48 -2.39 -1.10
C THR A 11 -23.53 -3.32 -1.86
N ILE A 12 -24.04 -4.41 -2.40
CA ILE A 12 -23.31 -5.41 -3.19
C ILE A 12 -22.84 -4.84 -4.54
N HIS A 13 -23.66 -4.03 -5.21
CA HIS A 13 -23.30 -3.46 -6.52
C HIS A 13 -22.26 -2.36 -6.41
N VAL A 14 -22.29 -1.58 -5.33
CA VAL A 14 -21.31 -0.50 -5.11
C VAL A 14 -19.92 -1.05 -4.80
N SER A 15 -19.80 -2.08 -3.95
CA SER A 15 -18.53 -2.70 -3.62
C SER A 15 -17.87 -3.38 -4.84
N THR A 16 -18.67 -4.01 -5.69
CA THR A 16 -18.19 -4.65 -6.93
C THR A 16 -17.69 -3.63 -7.95
N ALA A 17 -18.32 -2.46 -8.03
CA ALA A 17 -17.94 -1.39 -8.95
C ALA A 17 -16.84 -0.46 -8.40
N TYR A 18 -16.51 -0.57 -7.11
CA TYR A 18 -15.57 0.33 -6.43
C TYR A 18 -14.18 0.43 -7.08
N PRO A 19 -13.55 -0.68 -7.56
CA PRO A 19 -12.28 -0.60 -8.28
C PRO A 19 -12.37 0.26 -9.52
N LEU A 20 -13.46 0.16 -10.25
CA LEU A 20 -13.69 0.90 -11.48
C LEU A 20 -13.97 2.39 -11.21
N LEU A 21 -14.72 2.68 -10.14
CA LEU A 21 -15.15 4.03 -9.80
C LEU A 21 -14.10 4.84 -9.04
N THR A 22 -13.19 4.19 -8.34
CA THR A 22 -12.23 4.87 -7.46
C THR A 22 -10.78 4.64 -7.90
N HIS A 23 -10.36 3.37 -8.04
CA HIS A 23 -8.96 3.05 -8.29
C HIS A 23 -8.57 3.32 -9.75
N LEU A 24 -9.44 3.01 -10.71
CA LEU A 24 -9.16 3.28 -12.13
C LEU A 24 -9.05 4.78 -12.42
N PRO A 25 -9.98 5.68 -11.99
CA PRO A 25 -9.82 7.11 -12.19
C PRO A 25 -8.57 7.68 -11.51
N LEU A 26 -8.23 7.18 -10.30
CA LEU A 26 -7.02 7.59 -9.60
C LEU A 26 -5.76 7.17 -10.37
N LEU A 27 -5.73 5.95 -10.91
CA LEU A 27 -4.64 5.47 -11.75
C LEU A 27 -4.50 6.34 -13.01
N LEU A 28 -5.60 6.62 -13.70
CA LEU A 28 -5.61 7.48 -14.90
C LEU A 28 -5.16 8.90 -14.58
N LEU A 29 -5.58 9.45 -13.44
CA LEU A 29 -5.14 10.77 -12.99
C LEU A 29 -3.62 10.81 -12.80
N LEU A 30 -3.03 9.78 -12.16
CA LEU A 30 -1.58 9.70 -11.98
C LEU A 30 -0.82 9.62 -13.31
N ILE A 31 -1.35 8.88 -14.29
CA ILE A 31 -0.73 8.72 -15.60
C ILE A 31 -0.89 10.00 -16.44
N ILE A 32 -2.10 10.54 -16.53
CA ILE A 32 -2.42 11.62 -17.48
C ILE A 32 -2.01 12.98 -16.91
N VAL A 33 -2.41 13.28 -15.67
CA VAL A 33 -2.18 14.61 -15.07
C VAL A 33 -0.75 14.72 -14.53
N PHE A 34 -0.30 13.69 -13.76
CA PHE A 34 1.03 13.71 -13.16
C PHE A 34 2.11 13.13 -14.07
N LYS A 35 1.76 12.64 -15.28
CA LYS A 35 2.67 12.08 -16.29
C LYS A 35 3.62 11.01 -15.71
N ARG A 36 3.11 10.21 -14.77
CA ARG A 36 3.87 9.09 -14.18
C ARG A 36 3.80 7.87 -15.08
N SER A 37 4.85 7.02 -15.06
CA SER A 37 4.79 5.74 -15.77
C SER A 37 3.68 4.85 -15.20
N PHE A 38 3.17 3.93 -16.02
CA PHE A 38 2.11 3.01 -15.61
C PHE A 38 2.48 2.22 -14.36
N LEU A 39 3.71 1.67 -14.29
CA LEU A 39 4.19 0.90 -13.15
C LEU A 39 4.25 1.73 -11.87
N LYS A 40 4.73 2.97 -11.94
CA LYS A 40 4.75 3.88 -10.77
C LYS A 40 3.36 4.21 -10.29
N SER A 41 2.43 4.44 -11.21
CA SER A 41 1.04 4.72 -10.89
C SER A 41 0.35 3.50 -10.27
N LEU A 42 0.55 2.33 -10.84
CA LEU A 42 0.04 1.06 -10.32
C LEU A 42 0.57 0.78 -8.90
N LEU A 43 1.89 0.91 -8.71
CA LEU A 43 2.51 0.75 -7.39
C LEU A 43 1.92 1.73 -6.37
N GLY A 44 1.73 2.99 -6.76
CA GLY A 44 1.16 4.01 -5.88
C GLY A 44 -0.26 3.67 -5.43
N VAL A 45 -1.13 3.30 -6.37
CA VAL A 45 -2.53 2.95 -6.08
C VAL A 45 -2.62 1.68 -5.22
N THR A 46 -1.89 0.62 -5.59
CA THR A 46 -1.94 -0.65 -4.85
C THR A 46 -1.28 -0.56 -3.48
N THR A 47 -0.21 0.22 -3.32
CA THR A 47 0.42 0.49 -2.02
C THR A 47 -0.51 1.31 -1.12
N ALA A 48 -1.17 2.34 -1.66
CA ALA A 48 -2.15 3.12 -0.91
C ALA A 48 -3.31 2.25 -0.44
N TYR A 49 -3.83 1.39 -1.33
CA TYR A 49 -4.86 0.41 -0.99
C TYR A 49 -4.40 -0.51 0.16
N LEU A 50 -3.19 -1.06 0.08
CA LEU A 50 -2.64 -1.93 1.12
C LEU A 50 -2.51 -1.18 2.47
N CYS A 51 -2.09 0.09 2.46
CA CYS A 51 -2.01 0.91 3.67
C CYS A 51 -3.38 1.19 4.31
N CYS A 52 -4.44 1.28 3.50
CA CYS A 52 -5.81 1.45 4.02
C CYS A 52 -6.29 0.25 4.85
N GLN A 53 -5.69 -0.93 4.68
CA GLN A 53 -6.06 -2.12 5.45
C GLN A 53 -5.77 -1.97 6.95
N ILE A 54 -4.78 -1.14 7.32
CA ILE A 54 -4.51 -0.81 8.72
C ILE A 54 -5.72 -0.10 9.34
N CYS A 55 -6.29 0.86 8.60
CA CYS A 55 -7.43 1.64 9.05
C CYS A 55 -8.69 0.77 9.15
N ASN A 56 -8.91 -0.09 8.17
CA ASN A 56 -10.02 -1.06 8.15
C ASN A 56 -9.95 -1.97 9.38
N TRP A 57 -8.81 -2.57 9.65
CA TRP A 57 -8.63 -3.46 10.80
C TRP A 57 -8.87 -2.74 12.13
N LEU A 58 -8.39 -1.51 12.29
CA LEU A 58 -8.62 -0.71 13.48
C LEU A 58 -10.11 -0.38 13.69
N SER A 59 -10.88 -0.18 12.62
CA SER A 59 -12.31 0.15 12.73
C SER A 59 -13.19 -1.06 13.10
N ILE A 60 -12.72 -2.28 12.86
CA ILE A 60 -13.44 -3.50 13.27
C ILE A 60 -13.47 -3.67 14.80
N ILE A 61 -12.45 -3.15 15.51
CA ILE A 61 -12.38 -3.29 16.97
C ILE A 61 -13.61 -2.70 17.66
N PRO A 62 -13.99 -1.42 17.49
CA PRO A 62 -15.21 -0.90 18.09
C PRO A 62 -16.49 -1.57 17.54
N GLU A 63 -16.52 -2.00 16.29
CA GLU A 63 -17.65 -2.74 15.71
C GLU A 63 -17.91 -4.05 16.47
N MET A 64 -16.87 -4.78 16.86
CA MET A 64 -17.00 -6.00 17.68
C MET A 64 -17.59 -5.76 19.06
N TYR A 65 -17.41 -4.58 19.65
CA TYR A 65 -17.98 -4.20 20.94
C TYR A 65 -19.36 -3.56 20.80
N SER A 66 -20.01 -3.68 19.63
CA SER A 66 -21.34 -3.10 19.33
C SER A 66 -21.41 -1.61 19.65
N CYS A 67 -20.33 -0.88 19.36
CA CYS A 67 -20.32 0.56 19.48
C CYS A 67 -21.17 1.20 18.37
N ASP A 68 -21.60 2.44 18.63
CA ASP A 68 -22.34 3.22 17.63
C ASP A 68 -21.53 3.46 16.36
N ASP A 69 -22.20 3.55 15.21
CA ASP A 69 -21.58 3.77 13.88
C ASP A 69 -20.65 4.98 13.85
N TRP A 70 -20.96 6.03 14.62
CA TRP A 70 -20.10 7.21 14.69
C TRP A 70 -18.74 6.92 15.34
N VAL A 71 -18.67 5.98 16.31
CA VAL A 71 -17.41 5.55 16.95
C VAL A 71 -16.55 4.77 15.94
N VAL A 72 -17.18 3.87 15.18
CA VAL A 72 -16.51 3.10 14.12
C VAL A 72 -15.92 4.05 13.08
N ASN A 73 -16.71 5.01 12.59
CA ASN A 73 -16.27 6.00 11.61
C ASN A 73 -15.15 6.90 12.17
N LEU A 74 -15.25 7.34 13.42
CA LEU A 74 -14.20 8.12 14.07
C LEU A 74 -12.90 7.33 14.19
N THR A 75 -12.97 6.06 14.59
CA THR A 75 -11.81 5.18 14.69
C THR A 75 -11.14 4.98 13.31
N TYR A 76 -11.93 4.81 12.26
CA TYR A 76 -11.41 4.73 10.89
C TYR A 76 -10.67 6.01 10.49
N ILE A 77 -11.24 7.19 10.73
CA ILE A 77 -10.60 8.48 10.42
C ILE A 77 -9.31 8.67 11.22
N LEU A 78 -9.32 8.37 12.51
CA LEU A 78 -8.12 8.40 13.34
C LEU A 78 -7.07 7.41 12.85
N GLY A 79 -7.50 6.22 12.43
CA GLY A 79 -6.65 5.20 11.80
C GLY A 79 -5.92 5.74 10.56
N ILE A 80 -6.61 6.48 9.68
CA ILE A 80 -5.99 7.11 8.51
C ILE A 80 -4.89 8.08 8.94
N ILE A 81 -5.17 8.95 9.91
CA ILE A 81 -4.19 9.95 10.38
C ILE A 81 -2.97 9.25 11.00
N ILE A 82 -3.18 8.27 11.86
CA ILE A 82 -2.11 7.50 12.52
C ILE A 82 -1.28 6.77 11.48
N THR A 83 -1.92 6.06 10.54
CA THR A 83 -1.23 5.33 9.46
C THR A 83 -0.40 6.28 8.61
N TYR A 84 -0.96 7.44 8.22
CA TYR A 84 -0.22 8.46 7.48
C TYR A 84 1.02 8.94 8.24
N LEU A 85 0.91 9.22 9.54
CA LEU A 85 2.03 9.67 10.36
C LEU A 85 3.12 8.60 10.48
N ILE A 86 2.73 7.34 10.67
CA ILE A 86 3.64 6.19 10.75
C ILE A 86 4.37 6.01 9.41
N VAL A 87 3.64 5.95 8.31
CA VAL A 87 4.23 5.79 6.96
C VAL A 87 5.16 6.97 6.65
N ARG A 88 4.72 8.20 6.92
CA ARG A 88 5.53 9.39 6.72
C ARG A 88 6.82 9.36 7.54
N ARG A 89 6.77 8.89 8.78
CA ARG A 89 7.94 8.89 9.68
C ARG A 89 8.94 7.78 9.38
N PHE A 90 8.45 6.58 9.02
CA PHE A 90 9.29 5.38 8.96
C PHE A 90 9.51 4.85 7.54
N ALA A 91 8.57 5.04 6.64
CA ALA A 91 8.61 4.42 5.31
C ALA A 91 8.68 5.44 4.15
N ALA A 92 8.41 6.74 4.39
CA ALA A 92 8.32 7.71 3.30
C ALA A 92 9.61 7.87 2.51
N SER A 93 10.77 7.86 3.18
CA SER A 93 12.08 7.94 2.50
C SER A 93 12.31 6.71 1.62
N ALA A 94 12.07 5.52 2.16
CA ALA A 94 12.22 4.26 1.43
C ALA A 94 11.25 4.17 0.23
N LEU A 95 9.98 4.53 0.44
CA LEU A 95 8.99 4.57 -0.64
C LEU A 95 9.37 5.58 -1.72
N SER A 96 9.81 6.79 -1.32
CA SER A 96 10.27 7.81 -2.27
C SER A 96 11.43 7.31 -3.12
N GLU A 97 12.39 6.61 -2.51
CA GLU A 97 13.52 6.02 -3.23
C GLU A 97 13.06 4.91 -4.19
N VAL A 98 12.15 4.03 -3.76
CA VAL A 98 11.53 3.03 -4.63
C VAL A 98 10.87 3.71 -5.83
N PHE A 99 10.06 4.76 -5.63
CA PHE A 99 9.39 5.46 -6.71
C PHE A 99 10.34 6.19 -7.69
N ASN A 100 11.56 6.49 -7.28
CA ASN A 100 12.57 7.11 -8.14
C ASN A 100 13.35 6.12 -8.99
N LYS A 101 13.21 4.80 -8.74
CA LYS A 101 13.86 3.75 -9.54
C LYS A 101 13.35 3.68 -10.98
N ALA A 102 14.14 3.04 -11.84
CA ALA A 102 13.72 2.69 -13.20
C ALA A 102 12.56 1.67 -13.16
N ASP A 103 11.69 1.71 -14.17
CA ASP A 103 10.49 0.87 -14.20
C ASP A 103 10.79 -0.63 -14.06
N ALA A 104 11.89 -1.10 -14.63
CA ALA A 104 12.29 -2.51 -14.51
C ALA A 104 12.62 -2.92 -13.06
N GLU A 105 13.16 -2.00 -12.26
CA GLU A 105 13.51 -2.23 -10.86
C GLU A 105 12.30 -2.15 -9.93
N LEU A 106 11.16 -1.60 -10.41
CA LEU A 106 9.93 -1.49 -9.66
C LEU A 106 9.11 -2.77 -9.61
N ILE A 107 9.33 -3.69 -10.55
CA ILE A 107 8.56 -4.93 -10.67
C ILE A 107 8.47 -5.71 -9.34
N PRO A 108 9.58 -5.97 -8.61
CA PRO A 108 9.52 -6.71 -7.35
C PRO A 108 8.66 -6.03 -6.29
N PHE A 109 8.63 -4.69 -6.28
CA PHE A 109 7.82 -3.92 -5.33
C PHE A 109 6.33 -3.89 -5.70
N CYS A 110 6.01 -4.02 -6.99
CA CYS A 110 4.62 -4.07 -7.46
C CYS A 110 3.96 -5.43 -7.19
N ILE A 111 4.73 -6.51 -7.18
CA ILE A 111 4.21 -7.88 -7.10
C ILE A 111 3.32 -8.05 -5.86
N MET A 112 3.84 -7.76 -4.67
CA MET A 112 3.12 -8.02 -3.42
C MET A 112 1.83 -7.19 -3.28
N PRO A 113 1.83 -5.84 -3.42
CA PRO A 113 0.62 -5.04 -3.32
C PRO A 113 -0.40 -5.37 -4.42
N PHE A 114 0.07 -5.67 -5.63
CA PHE A 114 -0.81 -5.99 -6.76
C PHE A 114 -1.51 -7.35 -6.59
N PHE A 115 -0.77 -8.40 -6.21
CA PHE A 115 -1.37 -9.71 -5.95
C PHE A 115 -2.29 -9.67 -4.74
N TYR A 116 -1.92 -8.93 -3.68
CA TYR A 116 -2.79 -8.72 -2.55
C TYR A 116 -4.10 -8.03 -2.99
N TYR A 117 -4.01 -6.98 -3.79
CA TYR A 117 -5.19 -6.28 -4.31
C TYR A 117 -6.15 -7.21 -5.06
N ILE A 118 -5.62 -8.03 -5.99
CA ILE A 118 -6.42 -9.00 -6.74
C ILE A 118 -7.02 -10.05 -5.79
N PHE A 119 -6.21 -10.59 -4.89
CA PHE A 119 -6.63 -11.62 -3.95
C PHE A 119 -7.75 -11.11 -3.04
N ASP A 120 -7.60 -9.94 -2.48
CA ASP A 120 -8.58 -9.33 -1.60
C ASP A 120 -9.93 -9.14 -2.31
N TYR A 121 -9.94 -8.53 -3.49
CA TYR A 121 -11.17 -8.38 -4.27
C TYR A 121 -11.78 -9.72 -4.67
N ALA A 122 -10.97 -10.68 -5.09
CA ALA A 122 -11.46 -12.01 -5.47
C ALA A 122 -12.13 -12.73 -4.30
N THR A 123 -11.56 -12.63 -3.11
CA THR A 123 -12.02 -13.42 -1.94
C THR A 123 -13.07 -12.71 -1.09
N THR A 124 -13.05 -11.38 -1.03
CA THR A 124 -13.97 -10.62 -0.18
C THR A 124 -15.17 -10.09 -0.96
N VAL A 125 -14.95 -9.53 -2.17
CA VAL A 125 -16.00 -8.86 -2.94
C VAL A 125 -16.71 -9.82 -3.90
N TYR A 126 -15.93 -10.57 -4.70
CA TYR A 126 -16.52 -11.39 -5.78
C TYR A 126 -17.00 -12.77 -5.32
N THR A 127 -16.29 -13.41 -4.40
CA THR A 127 -16.66 -14.78 -3.96
C THR A 127 -17.21 -14.84 -2.55
N LYS A 128 -17.02 -13.80 -1.72
CA LYS A 128 -17.34 -13.78 -0.27
C LYS A 128 -16.78 -15.00 0.48
N LEU A 129 -15.71 -15.59 -0.02
CA LEU A 129 -15.16 -16.85 0.46
C LEU A 129 -14.61 -16.72 1.88
N LEU A 130 -14.07 -15.55 2.22
CA LEU A 130 -13.51 -15.26 3.54
C LEU A 130 -14.53 -14.78 4.56
N TYR A 131 -15.74 -14.41 4.14
CA TYR A 131 -16.80 -13.94 5.05
C TYR A 131 -17.46 -15.05 5.90
N ALA A 132 -17.14 -16.32 5.62
CA ALA A 132 -17.64 -17.45 6.41
C ALA A 132 -16.92 -17.64 7.76
N GLY A 133 -15.87 -16.88 8.04
CA GLY A 133 -15.02 -17.00 9.23
C GLY A 133 -15.15 -15.83 10.21
N ASN A 134 -14.29 -15.84 11.22
CA ASN A 134 -14.19 -14.75 12.18
C ASN A 134 -13.60 -13.51 11.49
N HIS A 135 -14.39 -12.46 11.34
CA HIS A 135 -14.03 -11.20 10.68
C HIS A 135 -12.69 -10.63 11.14
N LEU A 136 -12.43 -10.64 12.45
CA LEU A 136 -11.20 -10.10 13.02
C LEU A 136 -9.95 -10.83 12.51
N VAL A 137 -10.03 -12.16 12.40
CA VAL A 137 -8.89 -12.98 11.94
C VAL A 137 -8.66 -12.76 10.44
N VAL A 138 -9.74 -12.66 9.67
CA VAL A 138 -9.66 -12.47 8.22
C VAL A 138 -9.03 -11.12 7.89
N GLU A 139 -9.44 -10.06 8.57
CA GLU A 139 -8.92 -8.70 8.35
C GLU A 139 -7.53 -8.47 8.98
N PHE A 140 -7.09 -9.35 9.88
CA PHE A 140 -5.73 -9.28 10.44
C PHE A 140 -4.65 -9.64 9.40
N VAL A 141 -4.95 -10.53 8.47
CA VAL A 141 -3.99 -10.93 7.42
C VAL A 141 -3.59 -9.74 6.54
N PRO A 142 -4.52 -8.94 6.00
CA PRO A 142 -4.21 -7.70 5.27
C PRO A 142 -3.35 -6.71 6.07
N PHE A 143 -3.67 -6.52 7.34
CA PHE A 143 -2.90 -5.68 8.25
C PHE A 143 -1.44 -6.16 8.37
N LEU A 144 -1.25 -7.46 8.59
CA LEU A 144 0.08 -8.07 8.69
C LEU A 144 0.84 -7.95 7.36
N MET A 145 0.18 -8.19 6.23
CA MET A 145 0.77 -8.06 4.90
C MET A 145 1.25 -6.63 4.62
N CYS A 146 0.48 -5.62 5.04
CA CYS A 146 0.89 -4.22 4.93
C CYS A 146 2.18 -3.93 5.73
N ILE A 147 2.24 -4.38 6.98
CA ILE A 147 3.43 -4.19 7.82
C ILE A 147 4.64 -4.89 7.20
N CYS A 148 4.50 -6.14 6.78
CA CYS A 148 5.57 -6.91 6.13
C CYS A 148 6.08 -6.20 4.87
N TYR A 149 5.17 -5.67 4.05
CA TYR A 149 5.53 -4.93 2.84
C TYR A 149 6.31 -3.64 3.15
N LEU A 150 5.86 -2.86 4.12
CA LEU A 150 6.57 -1.62 4.51
C LEU A 150 7.96 -1.93 5.08
N ILE A 151 8.08 -2.98 5.90
CA ILE A 151 9.39 -3.45 6.42
C ILE A 151 10.28 -3.90 5.26
N PHE A 152 9.75 -4.66 4.32
CA PHE A 152 10.49 -5.09 3.13
C PHE A 152 11.03 -3.90 2.35
N CYS A 153 10.22 -2.88 2.08
CA CYS A 153 10.66 -1.66 1.40
C CYS A 153 11.82 -0.98 2.15
N VAL A 154 11.70 -0.83 3.47
CA VAL A 154 12.73 -0.18 4.29
C VAL A 154 14.04 -0.99 4.29
N ILE A 155 13.97 -2.30 4.48
CA ILE A 155 15.16 -3.16 4.49
C ILE A 155 15.85 -3.15 3.14
N TYR A 156 15.07 -3.28 2.05
CA TYR A 156 15.61 -3.30 0.69
C TYR A 156 16.33 -1.97 0.37
N CYS A 157 15.72 -0.83 0.67
CA CYS A 157 16.34 0.46 0.41
C CYS A 157 17.64 0.62 1.20
N ARG A 158 17.68 0.25 2.48
CA ARG A 158 18.90 0.30 3.29
C ARG A 158 20.02 -0.60 2.74
N GLN A 159 19.67 -1.80 2.28
CA GLN A 159 20.66 -2.70 1.68
C GLN A 159 21.20 -2.15 0.35
N TYR A 160 20.34 -1.55 -0.47
CA TYR A 160 20.73 -0.93 -1.73
C TYR A 160 21.67 0.26 -1.51
N GLU A 161 21.33 1.17 -0.59
CA GLU A 161 22.22 2.29 -0.20
C GLU A 161 23.60 1.79 0.26
N ARG A 162 23.62 0.75 1.10
CA ARG A 162 24.87 0.17 1.59
C ARG A 162 25.72 -0.42 0.45
N GLN A 163 25.09 -1.11 -0.48
CA GLN A 163 25.79 -1.66 -1.63
C GLN A 163 26.39 -0.56 -2.53
N GLN A 164 25.64 0.53 -2.76
CA GLN A 164 26.14 1.68 -3.49
C GLN A 164 27.34 2.35 -2.79
N GLN A 165 27.28 2.50 -1.47
CA GLN A 165 28.39 3.06 -0.70
C GLN A 165 29.66 2.20 -0.83
N ILE A 166 29.53 0.87 -0.72
CA ILE A 166 30.65 -0.07 -0.88
C ILE A 166 31.22 0.01 -2.31
N ALA A 167 30.37 0.02 -3.32
CA ALA A 167 30.79 0.13 -4.72
C ALA A 167 31.57 1.44 -4.98
N THR A 168 31.07 2.55 -4.44
CA THR A 168 31.72 3.85 -4.53
C THR A 168 33.09 3.86 -3.83
N GLN A 169 33.18 3.30 -2.62
CA GLN A 169 34.46 3.18 -1.90
C GLN A 169 35.48 2.32 -2.67
N ASN A 170 35.04 1.20 -3.21
CA ASN A 170 35.90 0.33 -4.03
C ASN A 170 36.42 1.05 -5.27
N TYR A 171 35.57 1.81 -5.94
CA TYR A 171 35.96 2.63 -7.09
C TYR A 171 37.03 3.68 -6.71
N PHE A 172 36.85 4.39 -5.60
CA PHE A 172 37.84 5.35 -5.11
C PHE A 172 39.17 4.68 -4.73
N MET A 173 39.13 3.48 -4.15
CA MET A 173 40.34 2.72 -3.83
C MET A 173 41.11 2.31 -5.08
N GLN A 174 40.41 1.83 -6.12
CA GLN A 174 41.04 1.49 -7.42
C GLN A 174 41.69 2.69 -8.09
N LEU A 175 40.98 3.85 -8.07
CA LEU A 175 41.56 5.11 -8.60
C LEU A 175 42.87 5.49 -7.90
N LYS A 176 42.88 5.42 -6.57
CA LYS A 176 44.09 5.72 -5.77
C LYS A 176 45.22 4.75 -6.12
N GLN A 177 44.95 3.46 -6.21
CA GLN A 177 45.96 2.46 -6.61
C GLN A 177 46.55 2.74 -8.01
N ALA A 178 45.71 3.12 -8.98
CA ALA A 178 46.14 3.48 -10.31
C ALA A 178 46.96 4.78 -10.37
N GLN A 179 46.83 5.68 -9.41
CA GLN A 179 47.65 6.90 -9.32
C GLN A 179 49.01 6.67 -8.67
N TYR A 180 49.20 5.57 -7.93
CA TYR A 180 50.46 5.23 -7.28
C TYR A 180 51.28 4.18 -8.04
N ALA A 181 50.71 3.62 -9.08
CA ALA A 181 51.40 2.70 -10.02
C ALA A 181 52.00 3.46 -11.19
#